data_629942d66c85a466bdca5e227da4fbd9
#
_entry.id   629942d66c85a466bdca5e227da4fbd9
#
_cell.length_a   1.000
_cell.length_b   1.000
_cell.length_c   1.000
_cell.angle_alpha   90.00
_cell.angle_beta   90.00
_cell.angle_gamma   90.00
#
_symmetry.space_group_name_H-M   'P 1'
#
loop_
_entity.id
_entity.type
_entity.pdbx_description
1 polymer ?
#
loop_
_entity_poly.entity_id
_entity_poly.type
_entity_poly.pdbx_seq_one_letter_code
_entity_poly.pdbx_strand_id
1 'polypeptide(L)'
;MEQFVYADNAATTKLSPAVLEAMMPYLTEEYGNPSSLYRFGNHAKRAIEQARKEVADVLGAEPFEILFTGGGTEADNWVKEIMRSLKARGKNHFITSAVEHHALLHSAQRLQKEGFEVTFIPVDREGRIDPEQVRAAIRPETGLVSIMFANNEIGTIYPIKEIGAICRQAGVLFHTDAVQAAGHLPINVKEMNIDLLSLSAHKFHGPKGVGAFYCRRGIPLPSLIDGGAQERGKRAGTENVAGIVGLGAALRLANEEMSEASARVSAMRDRLIDGILQTVPMCRLNGPRHNRLPGNCNISFLGIEGESLLLRLDLAGIAASSGSACASSSLDPSHVLLAIGLPHEVAHGSVRLSLSDYNTEEDVDYILEKLPEIVSTLRSMSPLWEQIQKGQIHYDI
;
A
#
# COMPACT_ATOMS: atom_id res chain seq x y z
N MET A 1 -13.95 10.95 28.39
CA MET A 1 -13.64 9.82 27.48
C MET A 1 -12.15 9.68 27.49
N GLU A 2 -11.61 8.48 27.66
CA GLU A 2 -10.17 8.27 27.47
C GLU A 2 -9.78 8.72 26.06
N GLN A 3 -8.67 9.41 25.93
CA GLN A 3 -8.19 9.93 24.63
C GLN A 3 -7.82 8.73 23.76
N PHE A 4 -8.34 8.70 22.51
CA PHE A 4 -8.04 7.66 21.54
C PHE A 4 -7.46 8.28 20.27
N VAL A 5 -6.26 7.83 19.89
CA VAL A 5 -5.56 8.27 18.68
C VAL A 5 -5.43 7.09 17.72
N TYR A 6 -6.01 7.22 16.54
CA TYR A 6 -5.84 6.22 15.47
C TYR A 6 -4.67 6.61 14.58
N ALA A 7 -3.52 5.97 14.80
CA ALA A 7 -2.28 6.18 14.05
C ALA A 7 -1.88 4.94 13.22
N ASP A 8 -2.88 4.19 12.69
CA ASP A 8 -2.66 3.00 11.84
C ASP A 8 -3.39 3.10 10.49
N ASN A 9 -3.40 4.30 9.89
CA ASN A 9 -4.10 4.54 8.62
C ASN A 9 -3.50 3.79 7.42
N ALA A 10 -2.24 3.37 7.48
CA ALA A 10 -1.64 2.50 6.46
C ALA A 10 -2.20 1.06 6.49
N ALA A 11 -2.76 0.60 7.61
CA ALA A 11 -3.46 -0.69 7.67
C ALA A 11 -4.87 -0.59 7.07
N THR A 12 -5.65 0.38 7.50
CA THR A 12 -6.97 0.74 6.94
C THR A 12 -7.36 2.13 7.41
N THR A 13 -8.22 2.82 6.67
CA THR A 13 -8.71 4.13 7.08
C THR A 13 -10.19 4.09 7.51
N LYS A 14 -10.60 5.12 8.26
CA LYS A 14 -12.01 5.36 8.57
C LYS A 14 -12.76 5.69 7.28
N LEU A 15 -13.95 5.10 7.10
CA LEU A 15 -14.82 5.47 5.98
C LEU A 15 -15.25 6.93 6.09
N SER A 16 -15.07 7.70 5.01
CA SER A 16 -15.54 9.09 4.95
C SER A 16 -17.07 9.17 5.06
N PRO A 17 -17.63 10.11 5.87
CA PRO A 17 -19.08 10.33 5.92
C PRO A 17 -19.68 10.62 4.55
N ALA A 18 -19.03 11.43 3.71
CA ALA A 18 -19.51 11.73 2.36
C ALA A 18 -19.52 10.50 1.44
N VAL A 19 -18.54 9.61 1.61
CA VAL A 19 -18.51 8.33 0.89
C VAL A 19 -19.62 7.40 1.36
N LEU A 20 -19.88 7.33 2.67
CA LEU A 20 -21.00 6.55 3.22
C LEU A 20 -22.34 7.05 2.66
N GLU A 21 -22.54 8.36 2.62
CA GLU A 21 -23.75 8.97 2.05
C GLU A 21 -23.93 8.58 0.57
N ALA A 22 -22.87 8.61 -0.23
CA ALA A 22 -22.91 8.17 -1.62
C ALA A 22 -23.24 6.68 -1.78
N MET A 23 -22.85 5.82 -0.83
CA MET A 23 -23.10 4.39 -0.85
C MET A 23 -24.53 4.03 -0.42
N MET A 24 -25.13 4.78 0.50
CA MET A 24 -26.40 4.45 1.17
C MET A 24 -27.54 4.11 0.22
N PRO A 25 -27.81 4.86 -0.87
CA PRO A 25 -28.90 4.52 -1.79
C PRO A 25 -28.79 3.10 -2.38
N TYR A 26 -27.57 2.64 -2.66
CA TYR A 26 -27.31 1.33 -3.25
C TYR A 26 -27.33 0.17 -2.24
N LEU A 27 -27.38 0.48 -0.96
CA LEU A 27 -27.58 -0.50 0.12
C LEU A 27 -29.05 -0.68 0.49
N THR A 28 -29.90 0.33 0.23
CA THR A 28 -31.27 0.40 0.77
C THR A 28 -32.33 0.48 -0.32
N GLU A 29 -32.17 1.37 -1.29
CA GLU A 29 -33.23 1.74 -2.26
C GLU A 29 -32.93 1.21 -3.67
N GLU A 30 -31.68 1.40 -4.17
CA GLU A 30 -31.23 1.10 -5.53
C GLU A 30 -30.48 -0.26 -5.60
N TYR A 31 -31.01 -1.28 -4.91
CA TYR A 31 -30.37 -2.59 -4.76
C TYR A 31 -30.52 -3.52 -5.96
N GLY A 32 -30.93 -3.01 -7.13
CA GLY A 32 -31.13 -3.80 -8.35
C GLY A 32 -29.84 -4.43 -8.87
N ASN A 33 -29.94 -5.65 -9.41
CA ASN A 33 -28.80 -6.32 -10.02
C ASN A 33 -28.41 -5.58 -11.33
N PRO A 34 -27.17 -5.11 -11.48
CA PRO A 34 -26.70 -4.38 -12.69
C PRO A 34 -26.82 -5.16 -14.00
N SER A 35 -26.84 -6.50 -13.93
CA SER A 35 -26.99 -7.37 -15.09
C SER A 35 -28.42 -7.54 -15.58
N SER A 36 -29.41 -7.02 -14.83
CA SER A 36 -30.83 -7.16 -15.16
C SER A 36 -31.26 -6.19 -16.27
N LEU A 37 -32.17 -6.60 -17.13
CA LEU A 37 -32.66 -5.81 -18.26
C LEU A 37 -33.69 -4.74 -17.90
N TYR A 38 -34.34 -4.85 -16.72
CA TYR A 38 -35.35 -3.89 -16.26
C TYR A 38 -34.72 -2.61 -15.72
N ARG A 39 -35.50 -1.53 -15.70
CA ARG A 39 -35.06 -0.17 -15.34
C ARG A 39 -34.35 -0.10 -13.97
N PHE A 40 -34.82 -0.84 -13.00
CA PHE A 40 -34.27 -0.86 -11.64
C PHE A 40 -32.83 -1.35 -11.61
N GLY A 41 -32.46 -2.39 -12.39
CA GLY A 41 -31.08 -2.84 -12.53
C GLY A 41 -30.19 -1.85 -13.32
N ASN A 42 -30.80 -1.10 -14.24
CA ASN A 42 -30.07 -0.09 -15.03
C ASN A 42 -29.58 1.11 -14.18
N HIS A 43 -30.22 1.43 -13.06
CA HIS A 43 -29.72 2.48 -12.13
C HIS A 43 -28.40 2.05 -11.52
N ALA A 44 -28.34 0.83 -10.96
CA ALA A 44 -27.12 0.27 -10.41
C ALA A 44 -26.00 0.19 -11.46
N LYS A 45 -26.31 -0.22 -12.71
CA LYS A 45 -25.35 -0.26 -13.81
C LYS A 45 -24.75 1.11 -14.13
N ARG A 46 -25.59 2.16 -14.20
CA ARG A 46 -25.11 3.53 -14.45
C ARG A 46 -24.22 4.04 -13.32
N ALA A 47 -24.54 3.68 -12.07
CA ALA A 47 -23.73 4.04 -10.92
C ALA A 47 -22.32 3.40 -10.99
N ILE A 48 -22.24 2.13 -11.39
CA ILE A 48 -20.95 1.45 -11.64
C ILE A 48 -20.15 2.18 -12.72
N GLU A 49 -20.79 2.52 -13.86
CA GLU A 49 -20.09 3.20 -14.95
C GLU A 49 -19.67 4.63 -14.57
N GLN A 50 -20.44 5.34 -13.75
CA GLN A 50 -20.03 6.62 -13.20
C GLN A 50 -18.83 6.50 -12.29
N ALA A 51 -18.84 5.55 -11.34
CA ALA A 51 -17.69 5.28 -10.48
C ALA A 51 -16.43 4.87 -11.28
N ARG A 52 -16.62 4.08 -12.34
CA ARG A 52 -15.55 3.70 -13.27
C ARG A 52 -14.93 4.91 -13.95
N LYS A 53 -15.78 5.86 -14.37
CA LYS A 53 -15.32 7.13 -14.96
C LYS A 53 -14.54 7.98 -13.94
N GLU A 54 -15.01 8.09 -12.71
CA GLU A 54 -14.33 8.83 -11.63
C GLU A 54 -12.92 8.27 -11.38
N VAL A 55 -12.79 6.94 -11.30
CA VAL A 55 -11.48 6.29 -11.16
C VAL A 55 -10.58 6.58 -12.37
N ALA A 56 -11.14 6.47 -13.59
CA ALA A 56 -10.38 6.72 -14.81
C ALA A 56 -9.91 8.17 -14.90
N ASP A 57 -10.78 9.14 -14.60
CA ASP A 57 -10.46 10.57 -14.62
C ASP A 57 -9.29 10.89 -13.68
N VAL A 58 -9.28 10.35 -12.45
CA VAL A 58 -8.20 10.56 -11.49
C VAL A 58 -6.87 9.96 -11.96
N LEU A 59 -6.91 8.78 -12.58
CA LEU A 59 -5.69 8.10 -13.05
C LEU A 59 -5.19 8.59 -14.42
N GLY A 60 -5.94 9.45 -15.14
CA GLY A 60 -5.66 9.84 -16.52
C GLY A 60 -5.87 8.69 -17.53
N ALA A 61 -6.75 7.74 -17.18
CA ALA A 61 -7.10 6.54 -17.95
C ALA A 61 -8.42 6.74 -18.74
N GLU A 62 -8.77 5.73 -19.53
CA GLU A 62 -10.11 5.62 -20.12
C GLU A 62 -11.00 4.69 -19.27
N PRO A 63 -12.31 4.92 -19.16
CA PRO A 63 -13.17 4.09 -18.31
C PRO A 63 -13.09 2.59 -18.62
N PHE A 64 -12.96 2.20 -19.89
CA PHE A 64 -12.85 0.79 -20.26
C PHE A 64 -11.52 0.13 -19.84
N GLU A 65 -10.51 0.88 -19.39
CA GLU A 65 -9.25 0.38 -18.87
C GLU A 65 -9.33 0.04 -17.36
N ILE A 66 -10.43 0.41 -16.70
CA ILE A 66 -10.66 0.14 -15.29
C ILE A 66 -11.51 -1.13 -15.12
N LEU A 67 -11.12 -2.00 -14.19
CA LEU A 67 -11.85 -3.19 -13.76
C LEU A 67 -11.94 -3.20 -12.23
N PHE A 68 -13.11 -3.50 -11.68
CA PHE A 68 -13.30 -3.57 -10.25
C PHE A 68 -12.95 -4.95 -9.70
N THR A 69 -12.37 -4.97 -8.50
CA THR A 69 -11.91 -6.17 -7.78
C THR A 69 -12.41 -6.15 -6.34
N GLY A 70 -12.20 -7.24 -5.60
CA GLY A 70 -12.50 -7.32 -4.17
C GLY A 70 -11.50 -6.58 -3.27
N GLY A 71 -10.45 -5.96 -3.83
CA GLY A 71 -9.42 -5.22 -3.10
C GLY A 71 -8.06 -5.30 -3.78
N GLY A 72 -7.04 -4.66 -3.19
CA GLY A 72 -5.68 -4.60 -3.73
C GLY A 72 -5.05 -5.98 -3.91
N THR A 73 -5.20 -6.87 -2.93
CA THR A 73 -4.67 -8.25 -3.03
C THR A 73 -5.22 -9.01 -4.23
N GLU A 74 -6.52 -8.87 -4.54
CA GLU A 74 -7.12 -9.50 -5.72
C GLU A 74 -6.55 -8.87 -7.00
N ALA A 75 -6.41 -7.55 -7.04
CA ALA A 75 -5.81 -6.83 -8.16
C ALA A 75 -4.35 -7.26 -8.41
N ASP A 76 -3.51 -7.32 -7.38
CA ASP A 76 -2.12 -7.76 -7.48
C ASP A 76 -1.98 -9.21 -7.95
N ASN A 77 -2.89 -10.08 -7.53
CA ASN A 77 -2.89 -11.47 -7.99
C ASN A 77 -3.18 -11.62 -9.49
N TRP A 78 -3.76 -10.61 -10.14
CA TRP A 78 -3.96 -10.62 -11.59
C TRP A 78 -2.63 -10.60 -12.36
N VAL A 79 -1.59 -9.99 -11.79
CA VAL A 79 -0.22 -10.02 -12.33
C VAL A 79 0.26 -11.44 -12.60
N LYS A 80 -0.02 -12.37 -11.70
CA LYS A 80 0.32 -13.79 -11.84
C LYS A 80 -0.37 -14.44 -13.05
N GLU A 81 -1.67 -14.15 -13.26
CA GLU A 81 -2.41 -14.67 -14.41
C GLU A 81 -1.90 -14.07 -15.74
N ILE A 82 -1.54 -12.78 -15.72
CA ILE A 82 -0.92 -12.13 -16.88
C ILE A 82 0.40 -12.83 -17.23
N MET A 83 1.29 -13.06 -16.26
CA MET A 83 2.55 -13.77 -16.47
C MET A 83 2.34 -15.18 -17.04
N ARG A 84 1.36 -15.93 -16.51
CA ARG A 84 0.99 -17.24 -17.06
C ARG A 84 0.58 -17.18 -18.53
N SER A 85 -0.20 -16.15 -18.90
CA SER A 85 -0.63 -15.92 -20.29
C SER A 85 0.53 -15.56 -21.24
N LEU A 86 1.57 -14.95 -20.73
CA LEU A 86 2.75 -14.54 -21.49
C LEU A 86 3.74 -15.69 -21.74
N LYS A 87 3.67 -16.77 -20.95
CA LYS A 87 4.60 -17.93 -21.05
C LYS A 87 4.59 -18.57 -22.44
N ALA A 88 3.41 -18.68 -23.05
CA ALA A 88 3.28 -19.24 -24.42
C ALA A 88 3.99 -18.41 -25.50
N ARG A 89 4.36 -17.16 -25.17
CA ARG A 89 5.11 -16.24 -26.06
C ARG A 89 6.60 -16.22 -25.71
N GLY A 90 7.10 -17.16 -24.92
CA GLY A 90 8.49 -17.20 -24.46
C GLY A 90 8.84 -16.18 -23.38
N LYS A 91 7.84 -15.54 -22.76
CA LYS A 91 8.02 -14.57 -21.69
C LYS A 91 7.82 -15.25 -20.33
N ASN A 92 8.91 -15.79 -19.79
CA ASN A 92 8.89 -16.57 -18.54
C ASN A 92 9.71 -15.91 -17.40
N HIS A 93 10.18 -14.67 -17.60
CA HIS A 93 10.90 -13.90 -16.58
C HIS A 93 10.06 -12.76 -16.03
N PHE A 94 9.98 -12.68 -14.71
CA PHE A 94 9.28 -11.65 -13.94
C PHE A 94 10.27 -10.89 -13.06
N ILE A 95 10.20 -9.56 -13.07
CA ILE A 95 11.03 -8.70 -12.21
C ILE A 95 10.11 -8.01 -11.20
N THR A 96 10.49 -8.06 -9.92
CA THR A 96 9.80 -7.37 -8.83
C THR A 96 10.80 -6.88 -7.79
N SER A 97 10.36 -6.16 -6.75
CA SER A 97 11.26 -5.72 -5.67
C SER A 97 11.28 -6.67 -4.48
N ALA A 98 12.35 -6.58 -3.68
CA ALA A 98 12.46 -7.34 -2.43
C ALA A 98 11.52 -6.82 -1.32
N VAL A 99 10.87 -5.69 -1.52
CA VAL A 99 10.08 -4.97 -0.51
C VAL A 99 8.59 -4.83 -0.87
N GLU A 100 8.12 -5.63 -1.81
CA GLU A 100 6.71 -5.64 -2.22
C GLU A 100 5.77 -6.06 -1.08
N HIS A 101 4.51 -5.65 -1.19
CA HIS A 101 3.45 -6.20 -0.35
C HIS A 101 3.33 -7.73 -0.55
N HIS A 102 2.96 -8.46 0.50
CA HIS A 102 2.85 -9.92 0.48
C HIS A 102 1.94 -10.47 -0.64
N ALA A 103 0.92 -9.70 -1.07
CA ALA A 103 0.05 -10.08 -2.19
C ALA A 103 0.86 -10.30 -3.48
N LEU A 104 1.86 -9.47 -3.73
CA LEU A 104 2.73 -9.55 -4.91
C LEU A 104 3.95 -10.45 -4.64
N LEU A 105 4.57 -10.35 -3.47
CA LEU A 105 5.70 -11.18 -3.08
C LEU A 105 5.35 -12.68 -3.15
N HIS A 106 4.22 -13.09 -2.56
CA HIS A 106 3.79 -14.48 -2.61
C HIS A 106 3.32 -14.90 -4.01
N SER A 107 2.77 -13.98 -4.81
CA SER A 107 2.47 -14.24 -6.22
C SER A 107 3.76 -14.51 -7.02
N ALA A 108 4.82 -13.75 -6.78
CA ALA A 108 6.13 -13.96 -7.38
C ALA A 108 6.74 -15.32 -6.98
N GLN A 109 6.70 -15.65 -5.69
CA GLN A 109 7.16 -16.95 -5.17
C GLN A 109 6.33 -18.12 -5.76
N ARG A 110 5.04 -17.92 -5.98
CA ARG A 110 4.19 -18.91 -6.63
C ARG A 110 4.61 -19.13 -8.08
N LEU A 111 4.89 -18.05 -8.82
CA LEU A 111 5.42 -18.14 -10.18
C LEU A 111 6.77 -18.89 -10.23
N GLN A 112 7.67 -18.68 -9.28
CA GLN A 112 8.92 -19.45 -9.18
C GLN A 112 8.66 -20.96 -9.06
N LYS A 113 7.71 -21.35 -8.19
CA LYS A 113 7.31 -22.77 -8.04
C LYS A 113 6.68 -23.36 -9.31
N GLU A 114 6.15 -22.52 -10.20
CA GLU A 114 5.56 -22.89 -11.50
C GLU A 114 6.60 -22.84 -12.65
N GLY A 115 7.87 -22.64 -12.32
CA GLY A 115 8.97 -22.67 -13.27
C GLY A 115 9.15 -21.35 -14.06
N PHE A 116 8.71 -20.24 -13.51
CA PHE A 116 9.11 -18.91 -13.98
C PHE A 116 10.41 -18.48 -13.29
N GLU A 117 11.20 -17.71 -14.00
CA GLU A 117 12.34 -17.03 -13.42
C GLU A 117 11.89 -15.71 -12.80
N VAL A 118 12.30 -15.42 -11.58
CA VAL A 118 11.95 -14.19 -10.88
C VAL A 118 13.22 -13.52 -10.37
N THR A 119 13.37 -12.24 -10.73
CA THR A 119 14.41 -11.37 -10.18
C THR A 119 13.80 -10.43 -9.16
N PHE A 120 14.32 -10.44 -7.94
CA PHE A 120 13.98 -9.48 -6.88
C PHE A 120 15.02 -8.37 -6.87
N ILE A 121 14.61 -7.15 -7.23
CA ILE A 121 15.47 -5.97 -7.19
C ILE A 121 15.74 -5.61 -5.71
N PRO A 122 16.99 -5.51 -5.29
CA PRO A 122 17.34 -5.09 -3.94
C PRO A 122 17.07 -3.60 -3.74
N VAL A 123 17.06 -3.18 -2.48
CA VAL A 123 16.93 -1.78 -2.07
C VAL A 123 18.14 -1.32 -1.27
N ASP A 124 18.34 -0.02 -1.17
CA ASP A 124 19.34 0.58 -0.30
C ASP A 124 18.86 0.66 1.18
N ARG A 125 19.69 1.25 2.07
CA ARG A 125 19.36 1.41 3.50
C ARG A 125 18.14 2.31 3.79
N GLU A 126 17.68 3.07 2.81
CA GLU A 126 16.45 3.88 2.88
C GLU A 126 15.29 3.24 2.10
N GLY A 127 15.48 2.02 1.61
CA GLY A 127 14.49 1.28 0.83
C GLY A 127 14.32 1.79 -0.59
N ARG A 128 15.26 2.55 -1.15
CA ARG A 128 15.19 3.07 -2.52
C ARG A 128 15.62 2.03 -3.54
N ILE A 129 15.03 2.10 -4.72
CA ILE A 129 15.40 1.32 -5.90
C ILE A 129 16.13 2.25 -6.88
N ASP A 130 17.29 1.81 -7.38
CA ASP A 130 17.93 2.43 -8.52
C ASP A 130 17.26 1.93 -9.82
N PRO A 131 16.67 2.80 -10.66
CA PRO A 131 16.06 2.41 -11.94
C PRO A 131 17.02 1.65 -12.87
N GLU A 132 18.33 1.91 -12.79
CA GLU A 132 19.32 1.21 -13.60
C GLU A 132 19.47 -0.28 -13.22
N GLN A 133 19.18 -0.66 -11.98
CA GLN A 133 19.11 -2.07 -11.59
C GLN A 133 17.96 -2.78 -12.30
N VAL A 134 16.80 -2.10 -12.47
CA VAL A 134 15.67 -2.63 -13.24
C VAL A 134 16.06 -2.79 -14.71
N ARG A 135 16.72 -1.77 -15.30
CA ARG A 135 17.24 -1.82 -16.68
C ARG A 135 18.16 -3.01 -16.89
N ALA A 136 19.12 -3.19 -16.00
CA ALA A 136 20.11 -4.26 -16.08
C ALA A 136 19.50 -5.66 -15.91
N ALA A 137 18.38 -5.79 -15.18
CA ALA A 137 17.69 -7.05 -14.97
C ALA A 137 16.80 -7.46 -16.16
N ILE A 138 16.41 -6.52 -17.03
CA ILE A 138 15.57 -6.80 -18.21
C ILE A 138 16.37 -7.61 -19.22
N ARG A 139 15.75 -8.69 -19.71
CA ARG A 139 16.30 -9.59 -20.73
C ARG A 139 15.20 -10.01 -21.73
N PRO A 140 15.54 -10.69 -22.84
CA PRO A 140 14.56 -11.02 -23.89
C PRO A 140 13.34 -11.80 -23.38
N GLU A 141 13.50 -12.64 -22.36
CA GLU A 141 12.45 -13.46 -21.74
C GLU A 141 11.59 -12.67 -20.75
N THR A 142 11.96 -11.44 -20.39
CA THR A 142 11.20 -10.63 -19.43
C THR A 142 9.83 -10.29 -20.00
N GLY A 143 8.77 -10.68 -19.29
CA GLY A 143 7.39 -10.41 -19.65
C GLY A 143 6.80 -9.20 -18.93
N LEU A 144 7.16 -9.05 -17.66
CA LEU A 144 6.57 -8.03 -16.80
C LEU A 144 7.55 -7.60 -15.71
N VAL A 145 7.55 -6.30 -15.43
CA VAL A 145 8.18 -5.68 -14.26
C VAL A 145 7.07 -5.19 -13.36
N SER A 146 7.14 -5.47 -12.06
CA SER A 146 6.20 -4.98 -11.06
C SER A 146 6.96 -4.38 -9.88
N ILE A 147 6.82 -3.07 -9.69
CA ILE A 147 7.40 -2.33 -8.57
C ILE A 147 6.28 -1.52 -7.93
N MET A 148 6.09 -1.67 -6.62
CA MET A 148 5.09 -0.91 -5.90
C MET A 148 5.35 0.61 -6.02
N PHE A 149 4.29 1.42 -5.96
CA PHE A 149 4.42 2.87 -6.09
C PHE A 149 5.04 3.51 -4.86
N ALA A 150 4.64 3.05 -3.68
CA ALA A 150 5.16 3.50 -2.41
C ALA A 150 5.06 2.38 -1.36
N ASN A 151 6.05 2.27 -0.50
CA ASN A 151 6.10 1.21 0.49
C ASN A 151 5.20 1.51 1.69
N ASN A 152 4.34 0.56 2.03
CA ASN A 152 3.36 0.66 3.12
C ASN A 152 3.98 0.60 4.53
N GLU A 153 5.21 0.13 4.68
CA GLU A 153 5.88 0.01 5.97
C GLU A 153 6.77 1.21 6.28
N ILE A 154 7.70 1.52 5.37
CA ILE A 154 8.72 2.56 5.59
C ILE A 154 8.44 3.86 4.82
N GLY A 155 7.37 3.91 4.03
CA GLY A 155 6.89 5.11 3.35
C GLY A 155 7.68 5.52 2.10
N THR A 156 8.74 4.83 1.71
CA THR A 156 9.57 5.16 0.54
C THR A 156 8.73 5.21 -0.73
N ILE A 157 8.84 6.30 -1.49
CA ILE A 157 8.20 6.49 -2.80
C ILE A 157 9.20 6.10 -3.89
N TYR A 158 8.77 5.28 -4.86
CA TYR A 158 9.65 4.76 -5.91
C TYR A 158 9.61 5.59 -7.19
N PRO A 159 10.68 5.56 -8.01
CA PRO A 159 10.80 6.33 -9.25
C PRO A 159 10.00 5.69 -10.40
N ILE A 160 8.67 5.67 -10.26
CA ILE A 160 7.74 4.95 -11.15
C ILE A 160 7.82 5.45 -12.59
N LYS A 161 7.96 6.77 -12.79
CA LYS A 161 8.04 7.37 -14.12
C LYS A 161 9.29 6.92 -14.87
N GLU A 162 10.42 6.86 -14.19
CA GLU A 162 11.71 6.41 -14.74
C GLU A 162 11.67 4.92 -15.06
N ILE A 163 11.16 4.10 -14.14
CA ILE A 163 11.01 2.65 -14.33
C ILE A 163 10.03 2.38 -15.48
N GLY A 164 8.89 3.09 -15.54
CA GLY A 164 7.93 2.98 -16.63
C GLY A 164 8.55 3.33 -18.00
N ALA A 165 9.39 4.35 -18.05
CA ALA A 165 10.11 4.71 -19.28
C ALA A 165 11.10 3.61 -19.72
N ILE A 166 11.82 3.01 -18.77
CA ILE A 166 12.72 1.87 -19.03
C ILE A 166 11.95 0.68 -19.60
N CYS A 167 10.84 0.29 -18.94
CA CYS A 167 10.00 -0.82 -19.40
C CYS A 167 9.41 -0.56 -20.79
N ARG A 168 8.94 0.67 -21.04
CA ARG A 168 8.40 1.08 -22.35
C ARG A 168 9.45 0.96 -23.45
N GLN A 169 10.68 1.43 -23.21
CA GLN A 169 11.80 1.32 -24.16
C GLN A 169 12.17 -0.14 -24.46
N ALA A 170 12.09 -1.01 -23.45
CA ALA A 170 12.39 -2.43 -23.58
C ALA A 170 11.23 -3.27 -24.15
N GLY A 171 10.03 -2.69 -24.32
CA GLY A 171 8.83 -3.42 -24.76
C GLY A 171 8.33 -4.45 -23.74
N VAL A 172 8.59 -4.22 -22.45
CA VAL A 172 8.18 -5.04 -21.31
C VAL A 172 7.00 -4.39 -20.61
N LEU A 173 6.02 -5.16 -20.16
CA LEU A 173 4.89 -4.64 -19.40
C LEU A 173 5.34 -4.11 -18.03
N PHE A 174 4.74 -3.00 -17.61
CA PHE A 174 4.98 -2.40 -16.31
C PHE A 174 3.72 -2.35 -15.45
N HIS A 175 3.77 -3.02 -14.30
CA HIS A 175 2.76 -2.98 -13.25
C HIS A 175 3.27 -2.21 -12.03
N THR A 176 2.37 -1.49 -11.35
CA THR A 176 2.64 -0.91 -10.04
C THR A 176 1.49 -1.19 -9.07
N ASP A 177 1.83 -1.72 -7.88
CA ASP A 177 0.92 -1.69 -6.73
C ASP A 177 0.88 -0.24 -6.20
N ALA A 178 -0.22 0.46 -6.48
CA ALA A 178 -0.45 1.83 -6.06
C ALA A 178 -1.40 1.93 -4.86
N VAL A 179 -1.61 0.83 -4.12
CA VAL A 179 -2.56 0.77 -2.99
C VAL A 179 -2.26 1.83 -1.93
N GLN A 180 -1.01 2.12 -1.65
CA GLN A 180 -0.61 3.17 -0.70
C GLN A 180 -0.44 4.56 -1.32
N ALA A 181 -0.41 4.65 -2.65
CA ALA A 181 -0.20 5.92 -3.35
C ALA A 181 -1.51 6.58 -3.79
N ALA A 182 -2.50 5.78 -4.22
CA ALA A 182 -3.79 6.29 -4.65
C ALA A 182 -4.47 7.11 -3.55
N GLY A 183 -4.92 8.31 -3.90
CA GLY A 183 -5.50 9.27 -2.95
C GLY A 183 -4.49 10.08 -2.13
N HIS A 184 -3.17 9.74 -2.19
CA HIS A 184 -2.13 10.42 -1.42
C HIS A 184 -1.04 11.06 -2.29
N LEU A 185 -0.81 10.54 -3.48
CA LEU A 185 0.19 10.99 -4.43
C LEU A 185 -0.44 11.16 -5.82
N PRO A 186 0.03 12.11 -6.64
CA PRO A 186 -0.47 12.28 -7.99
C PRO A 186 -0.08 11.09 -8.85
N ILE A 187 -1.07 10.52 -9.55
CA ILE A 187 -0.88 9.40 -10.48
C ILE A 187 -1.45 9.77 -11.84
N ASN A 188 -0.63 9.65 -12.89
CA ASN A 188 -1.06 9.72 -14.27
C ASN A 188 -0.46 8.55 -15.04
N VAL A 189 -1.28 7.55 -15.35
CA VAL A 189 -0.81 6.29 -15.93
C VAL A 189 -0.17 6.46 -17.31
N LYS A 190 -0.61 7.46 -18.10
CA LYS A 190 -0.06 7.75 -19.42
C LYS A 190 1.32 8.40 -19.33
N GLU A 191 1.47 9.43 -18.49
CA GLU A 191 2.72 10.16 -18.29
C GLU A 191 3.81 9.32 -17.61
N MET A 192 3.39 8.41 -16.73
CA MET A 192 4.29 7.52 -16.00
C MET A 192 4.57 6.20 -16.73
N ASN A 193 4.00 6.01 -17.94
CA ASN A 193 4.15 4.79 -18.74
C ASN A 193 3.72 3.51 -18.00
N ILE A 194 2.69 3.60 -17.17
CA ILE A 194 2.14 2.46 -16.43
C ILE A 194 1.22 1.68 -17.37
N ASP A 195 1.40 0.38 -17.42
CA ASP A 195 0.57 -0.53 -18.22
C ASP A 195 -0.55 -1.17 -17.39
N LEU A 196 -0.26 -1.43 -16.11
CA LEU A 196 -1.12 -2.12 -15.15
C LEU A 196 -0.96 -1.45 -13.77
N LEU A 197 -2.08 -1.28 -13.03
CA LEU A 197 -2.02 -0.68 -11.70
C LEU A 197 -3.09 -1.28 -10.79
N SER A 198 -2.71 -1.54 -9.53
CA SER A 198 -3.61 -2.01 -8.47
C SER A 198 -3.91 -0.90 -7.47
N LEU A 199 -5.18 -0.79 -7.01
CA LEU A 199 -5.56 0.08 -5.91
C LEU A 199 -6.65 -0.53 -5.02
N SER A 200 -6.85 0.01 -3.81
CA SER A 200 -7.80 -0.48 -2.82
C SER A 200 -8.45 0.67 -2.05
N ALA A 201 -9.78 0.72 -2.07
CA ALA A 201 -10.54 1.88 -1.56
C ALA A 201 -10.29 2.21 -0.09
N HIS A 202 -10.10 1.19 0.76
CA HIS A 202 -9.96 1.39 2.20
C HIS A 202 -8.64 2.05 2.63
N LYS A 203 -7.77 2.42 1.71
CA LYS A 203 -6.53 3.17 1.99
C LYS A 203 -6.69 4.68 1.82
N PHE A 204 -7.78 5.14 1.20
CA PHE A 204 -8.11 6.55 0.98
C PHE A 204 -9.57 6.84 1.37
N HIS A 205 -9.97 6.41 2.57
CA HIS A 205 -11.28 6.67 3.18
C HIS A 205 -12.50 6.11 2.42
N GLY A 206 -12.26 5.12 1.56
CA GLY A 206 -13.29 4.32 0.91
C GLY A 206 -13.65 3.04 1.68
N PRO A 207 -14.62 2.27 1.18
CA PRO A 207 -15.05 1.04 1.83
C PRO A 207 -14.02 -0.10 1.70
N LYS A 208 -14.01 -1.00 2.67
CA LYS A 208 -13.30 -2.28 2.60
C LYS A 208 -13.98 -3.22 1.61
N GLY A 209 -13.25 -4.20 1.06
CA GLY A 209 -13.81 -5.22 0.19
C GLY A 209 -14.09 -4.76 -1.24
N VAL A 210 -13.43 -3.68 -1.68
CA VAL A 210 -13.44 -3.21 -3.06
C VAL A 210 -12.10 -2.58 -3.43
N GLY A 211 -11.66 -2.85 -4.66
CA GLY A 211 -10.48 -2.27 -5.28
C GLY A 211 -10.70 -2.11 -6.77
N ALA A 212 -9.67 -1.66 -7.47
CA ALA A 212 -9.69 -1.60 -8.92
C ALA A 212 -8.33 -1.99 -9.50
N PHE A 213 -8.39 -2.48 -10.73
CA PHE A 213 -7.25 -2.81 -11.56
C PHE A 213 -7.33 -1.98 -12.84
N TYR A 214 -6.29 -1.20 -13.10
CA TYR A 214 -6.10 -0.54 -14.39
C TYR A 214 -5.34 -1.47 -15.32
N CYS A 215 -5.83 -1.62 -16.54
CA CYS A 215 -5.17 -2.35 -17.60
C CYS A 215 -5.21 -1.53 -18.88
N ARG A 216 -4.05 -1.05 -19.35
CA ARG A 216 -3.91 -0.25 -20.55
C ARG A 216 -4.52 -0.98 -21.75
N ARG A 217 -5.24 -0.22 -22.60
CA ARG A 217 -5.84 -0.73 -23.83
C ARG A 217 -4.82 -1.48 -24.69
N GLY A 218 -5.23 -2.64 -25.21
CA GLY A 218 -4.42 -3.48 -26.11
C GLY A 218 -3.59 -4.53 -25.40
N ILE A 219 -3.56 -4.54 -24.06
CA ILE A 219 -2.93 -5.64 -23.31
C ILE A 219 -3.94 -6.80 -23.20
N PRO A 220 -3.55 -8.01 -23.61
CA PRO A 220 -4.39 -9.20 -23.42
C PRO A 220 -4.52 -9.49 -21.93
N LEU A 221 -5.71 -9.30 -21.38
CA LEU A 221 -6.01 -9.56 -19.98
C LEU A 221 -6.71 -10.93 -19.86
N PRO A 222 -6.11 -11.94 -19.20
CA PRO A 222 -6.80 -13.21 -18.91
C PRO A 222 -7.92 -12.98 -17.90
N SER A 223 -8.88 -13.92 -17.81
CA SER A 223 -9.86 -13.92 -16.73
C SER A 223 -9.15 -14.18 -15.40
N LEU A 224 -9.54 -13.43 -14.35
CA LEU A 224 -9.07 -13.66 -12.99
C LEU A 224 -10.00 -14.64 -12.26
N ILE A 225 -11.31 -14.47 -12.46
CA ILE A 225 -12.35 -15.32 -11.87
C ILE A 225 -13.33 -15.67 -12.99
N ASP A 226 -13.44 -16.96 -13.30
CA ASP A 226 -14.35 -17.45 -14.32
C ASP A 226 -15.80 -17.50 -13.82
N GLY A 227 -16.76 -17.18 -14.69
CA GLY A 227 -18.19 -17.18 -14.37
C GLY A 227 -19.01 -16.33 -15.34
N GLY A 228 -19.85 -15.43 -14.81
CA GLY A 228 -20.68 -14.52 -15.61
C GLY A 228 -19.89 -13.44 -16.35
N ALA A 229 -20.61 -12.60 -17.10
CA ALA A 229 -19.99 -11.59 -17.97
C ALA A 229 -19.59 -10.27 -17.24
N GLN A 230 -19.65 -10.24 -15.90
CA GLN A 230 -19.27 -9.07 -15.13
C GLN A 230 -17.81 -8.67 -15.44
N GLU A 231 -17.51 -7.39 -15.32
CA GLU A 231 -16.20 -6.83 -15.70
C GLU A 231 -15.70 -7.35 -17.06
N ARG A 232 -16.60 -7.39 -18.02
CA ARG A 232 -16.34 -7.83 -19.42
C ARG A 232 -15.84 -9.29 -19.50
N GLY A 233 -16.32 -10.15 -18.60
CA GLY A 233 -15.94 -11.56 -18.49
C GLY A 233 -14.50 -11.75 -17.96
N LYS A 234 -13.95 -10.73 -17.31
CA LYS A 234 -12.59 -10.80 -16.75
C LYS A 234 -12.57 -11.06 -15.25
N ARG A 235 -13.63 -10.62 -14.57
CA ARG A 235 -13.79 -10.87 -13.15
C ARG A 235 -15.29 -11.10 -12.87
N ALA A 236 -15.68 -12.36 -12.82
CA ALA A 236 -17.08 -12.75 -12.61
C ALA A 236 -17.54 -12.52 -11.17
N GLY A 237 -18.86 -12.60 -10.96
CA GLY A 237 -19.53 -12.40 -9.68
C GLY A 237 -20.32 -11.09 -9.68
N THR A 238 -21.49 -11.12 -9.04
CA THR A 238 -22.36 -9.93 -8.92
C THR A 238 -21.58 -8.76 -8.35
N GLU A 239 -21.69 -7.61 -9.01
CA GLU A 239 -20.91 -6.41 -8.66
C GLU A 239 -21.34 -5.86 -7.29
N ASN A 240 -20.38 -5.50 -6.46
CA ASN A 240 -20.59 -4.78 -5.20
C ASN A 240 -20.89 -3.30 -5.50
N VAL A 241 -22.14 -3.01 -5.91
CA VAL A 241 -22.52 -1.68 -6.40
C VAL A 241 -22.20 -0.58 -5.40
N ALA A 242 -22.63 -0.72 -4.16
CA ALA A 242 -22.36 0.27 -3.10
C ALA A 242 -20.86 0.47 -2.86
N GLY A 243 -20.09 -0.63 -2.80
CA GLY A 243 -18.64 -0.57 -2.64
C GLY A 243 -17.95 0.12 -3.82
N ILE A 244 -18.38 -0.17 -5.05
CA ILE A 244 -17.82 0.43 -6.27
C ILE A 244 -18.11 1.93 -6.32
N VAL A 245 -19.35 2.36 -6.00
CA VAL A 245 -19.70 3.77 -5.88
C VAL A 245 -18.86 4.45 -4.80
N GLY A 246 -18.72 3.79 -3.65
CA GLY A 246 -17.88 4.29 -2.56
C GLY A 246 -16.41 4.44 -2.95
N LEU A 247 -15.86 3.50 -3.76
CA LEU A 247 -14.48 3.60 -4.27
C LEU A 247 -14.32 4.81 -5.19
N GLY A 248 -15.22 5.01 -6.16
CA GLY A 248 -15.18 6.15 -7.09
C GLY A 248 -15.25 7.47 -6.33
N ALA A 249 -16.25 7.63 -5.45
CA ALA A 249 -16.44 8.82 -4.63
C ALA A 249 -15.22 9.09 -3.73
N ALA A 250 -14.67 8.06 -3.07
CA ALA A 250 -13.51 8.22 -2.19
C ALA A 250 -12.26 8.68 -2.96
N LEU A 251 -11.98 8.06 -4.12
CA LEU A 251 -10.80 8.41 -4.91
C LEU A 251 -10.91 9.83 -5.48
N ARG A 252 -12.10 10.23 -5.95
CA ARG A 252 -12.35 11.59 -6.43
C ARG A 252 -12.16 12.62 -5.32
N LEU A 253 -12.77 12.43 -4.15
CA LEU A 253 -12.62 13.33 -3.00
C LEU A 253 -11.15 13.43 -2.55
N ALA A 254 -10.47 12.30 -2.38
CA ALA A 254 -9.07 12.28 -2.01
C ALA A 254 -8.18 13.01 -3.03
N ASN A 255 -8.50 12.93 -4.33
CA ASN A 255 -7.75 13.65 -5.37
C ASN A 255 -8.02 15.16 -5.34
N GLU A 256 -9.27 15.57 -5.10
CA GLU A 256 -9.65 16.99 -4.99
C GLU A 256 -8.95 17.68 -3.80
N GLU A 257 -8.80 16.99 -2.67
CA GLU A 257 -8.22 17.51 -1.43
C GLU A 257 -6.72 17.20 -1.29
N MET A 258 -6.13 16.42 -2.20
CA MET A 258 -4.79 15.82 -2.07
C MET A 258 -3.70 16.81 -1.70
N SER A 259 -3.64 17.96 -2.35
CA SER A 259 -2.55 18.94 -2.15
C SER A 259 -2.55 19.51 -0.74
N GLU A 260 -3.72 19.88 -0.22
CA GLU A 260 -3.87 20.45 1.11
C GLU A 260 -3.70 19.38 2.20
N ALA A 261 -4.37 18.24 2.04
CA ALA A 261 -4.29 17.11 2.96
C ALA A 261 -2.85 16.58 3.08
N SER A 262 -2.16 16.36 1.94
CA SER A 262 -0.77 15.88 1.95
C SER A 262 0.18 16.86 2.59
N ALA A 263 0.03 18.16 2.40
CA ALA A 263 0.87 19.18 3.03
C ALA A 263 0.67 19.18 4.57
N ARG A 264 -0.58 19.17 5.04
CA ARG A 264 -0.91 19.15 6.46
C ARG A 264 -0.45 17.87 7.15
N VAL A 265 -0.75 16.72 6.55
CA VAL A 265 -0.37 15.41 7.10
C VAL A 265 1.16 15.25 7.12
N SER A 266 1.87 15.75 6.10
CA SER A 266 3.34 15.73 6.08
C SER A 266 3.95 16.60 7.18
N ALA A 267 3.38 17.76 7.48
CA ALA A 267 3.84 18.60 8.57
C ALA A 267 3.66 17.90 9.94
N MET A 268 2.50 17.31 10.20
CA MET A 268 2.25 16.51 11.41
C MET A 268 3.21 15.31 11.51
N ARG A 269 3.42 14.58 10.41
CA ARG A 269 4.38 13.47 10.36
C ARG A 269 5.80 13.91 10.67
N ASP A 270 6.26 15.02 10.08
CA ASP A 270 7.61 15.53 10.29
C ASP A 270 7.82 15.96 11.73
N ARG A 271 6.82 16.63 12.33
CA ARG A 271 6.82 16.96 13.75
C ARG A 271 6.87 15.72 14.64
N LEU A 272 6.11 14.66 14.30
CA LEU A 272 6.13 13.40 15.02
C LEU A 272 7.51 12.73 14.94
N ILE A 273 8.10 12.65 13.75
CA ILE A 273 9.44 12.08 13.56
C ILE A 273 10.48 12.85 14.36
N ASP A 274 10.53 14.17 14.23
CA ASP A 274 11.53 15.00 14.90
C ASP A 274 11.37 14.93 16.42
N GLY A 275 10.14 14.98 16.92
CA GLY A 275 9.85 14.86 18.34
C GLY A 275 10.30 13.51 18.92
N ILE A 276 10.06 12.40 18.22
CA ILE A 276 10.51 11.07 18.66
C ILE A 276 12.05 10.99 18.65
N LEU A 277 12.71 11.43 17.57
CA LEU A 277 14.18 11.36 17.46
C LEU A 277 14.88 12.24 18.48
N GLN A 278 14.26 13.36 18.91
CA GLN A 278 14.80 14.24 19.94
C GLN A 278 14.60 13.74 21.36
N THR A 279 13.49 13.06 21.63
CA THR A 279 13.09 12.66 22.99
C THR A 279 13.45 11.24 23.37
N VAL A 280 13.58 10.35 22.38
CA VAL A 280 13.89 8.93 22.58
C VAL A 280 15.28 8.62 22.04
N PRO A 281 16.31 8.40 22.91
CA PRO A 281 17.63 8.04 22.43
C PRO A 281 17.65 6.63 21.85
N MET A 282 18.66 6.32 21.03
CA MET A 282 18.87 5.00 20.46
C MET A 282 17.63 4.49 19.70
N CYS A 283 17.13 5.33 18.80
CA CYS A 283 16.10 4.98 17.82
C CYS A 283 16.47 5.51 16.45
N ARG A 284 15.91 4.93 15.39
CA ARG A 284 16.16 5.37 14.03
C ARG A 284 14.86 5.44 13.21
N LEU A 285 14.80 6.41 12.30
CA LEU A 285 13.79 6.44 11.25
C LEU A 285 14.10 5.40 10.18
N ASN A 286 13.13 4.56 9.84
CA ASN A 286 13.20 3.62 8.72
C ASN A 286 12.63 4.27 7.45
N GLY A 287 13.33 4.07 6.33
CA GLY A 287 13.04 4.78 5.08
C GLY A 287 13.60 6.21 5.03
N PRO A 288 13.45 6.92 3.90
CA PRO A 288 14.04 8.24 3.69
C PRO A 288 13.34 9.31 4.53
N ARG A 289 14.08 10.36 4.91
CA ARG A 289 13.50 11.54 5.61
C ARG A 289 12.59 12.34 4.67
N HIS A 290 12.98 12.44 3.41
CA HIS A 290 12.26 13.13 2.34
C HIS A 290 11.83 12.14 1.27
N ASN A 291 10.90 12.53 0.42
CA ASN A 291 10.33 11.65 -0.62
C ASN A 291 9.71 10.38 -0.02
N ARG A 292 8.82 10.58 0.96
CA ARG A 292 8.05 9.53 1.62
C ARG A 292 6.56 9.83 1.64
N LEU A 293 5.74 8.81 1.83
CA LEU A 293 4.29 8.97 1.99
C LEU A 293 3.95 10.02 3.06
N PRO A 294 2.95 10.87 2.82
CA PRO A 294 2.63 11.99 3.72
C PRO A 294 2.48 11.58 5.19
N GLY A 295 1.76 10.51 5.48
CA GLY A 295 1.45 10.11 6.85
C GLY A 295 2.36 9.05 7.46
N ASN A 296 3.36 8.54 6.76
CA ASN A 296 4.15 7.39 7.25
C ASN A 296 5.30 7.80 8.17
N CYS A 297 5.31 7.25 9.38
CA CYS A 297 6.40 7.32 10.35
C CYS A 297 6.70 5.90 10.85
N ASN A 298 7.85 5.34 10.45
CA ASN A 298 8.30 4.03 10.92
C ASN A 298 9.62 4.20 11.67
N ILE A 299 9.63 3.83 12.94
CA ILE A 299 10.78 4.00 13.85
C ILE A 299 11.14 2.65 14.47
N SER A 300 12.42 2.31 14.45
CA SER A 300 12.98 1.21 15.24
C SER A 300 13.57 1.74 16.54
N PHE A 301 13.24 1.10 17.65
CA PHE A 301 13.72 1.42 19.00
C PHE A 301 14.61 0.30 19.50
N LEU A 302 15.87 0.60 19.79
CA LEU A 302 16.80 -0.41 20.32
C LEU A 302 16.41 -0.86 21.72
N GLY A 303 16.59 -2.16 21.95
CA GLY A 303 16.46 -2.77 23.27
C GLY A 303 15.03 -3.05 23.72
N ILE A 304 14.06 -3.01 22.80
CA ILE A 304 12.66 -3.39 23.10
C ILE A 304 12.07 -4.28 21.98
N GLU A 305 10.98 -4.94 22.28
CA GLU A 305 10.18 -5.69 21.33
C GLU A 305 8.97 -4.87 20.88
N GLY A 306 8.72 -4.84 19.56
CA GLY A 306 7.63 -4.08 18.96
C GLY A 306 6.25 -4.48 19.45
N GLU A 307 6.01 -5.78 19.67
CA GLU A 307 4.72 -6.27 20.20
C GLU A 307 4.43 -5.71 21.61
N SER A 308 5.43 -5.72 22.49
CA SER A 308 5.33 -5.14 23.83
C SER A 308 5.06 -3.63 23.76
N LEU A 309 5.70 -2.95 22.80
CA LEU A 309 5.46 -1.52 22.56
C LEU A 309 4.04 -1.26 22.06
N LEU A 310 3.54 -2.06 21.10
CA LEU A 310 2.17 -1.94 20.58
C LEU A 310 1.12 -2.16 21.67
N LEU A 311 1.29 -3.17 22.52
CA LEU A 311 0.38 -3.42 23.64
C LEU A 311 0.34 -2.25 24.64
N ARG A 312 1.50 -1.62 24.92
CA ARG A 312 1.56 -0.45 25.79
C ARG A 312 0.96 0.79 25.16
N LEU A 313 1.14 0.98 23.85
CA LEU A 313 0.49 2.06 23.11
C LEU A 313 -1.04 1.89 23.10
N ASP A 314 -1.54 0.68 22.87
CA ASP A 314 -2.97 0.37 22.92
C ASP A 314 -3.57 0.66 24.30
N LEU A 315 -2.89 0.27 25.40
CA LEU A 315 -3.29 0.60 26.78
C LEU A 315 -3.28 2.13 27.04
N ALA A 316 -2.49 2.88 26.30
CA ALA A 316 -2.50 4.35 26.32
C ALA A 316 -3.51 4.97 25.33
N GLY A 317 -4.33 4.16 24.64
CA GLY A 317 -5.30 4.65 23.66
C GLY A 317 -4.69 5.05 22.32
N ILE A 318 -3.50 4.56 21.96
CA ILE A 318 -2.82 4.84 20.69
C ILE A 318 -2.80 3.57 19.83
N ALA A 319 -3.59 3.54 18.77
CA ALA A 319 -3.56 2.46 17.79
C ALA A 319 -2.41 2.65 16.80
N ALA A 320 -1.50 1.69 16.74
CA ALA A 320 -0.33 1.66 15.84
C ALA A 320 -0.08 0.24 15.34
N SER A 321 0.88 0.05 14.44
CA SER A 321 1.22 -1.26 13.88
C SER A 321 2.72 -1.55 13.99
N SER A 322 3.10 -2.83 14.06
CA SER A 322 4.47 -3.24 13.74
C SER A 322 4.69 -3.08 12.23
N GLY A 323 5.94 -2.98 11.80
CA GLY A 323 6.29 -2.86 10.38
C GLY A 323 5.56 -3.86 9.48
N SER A 324 5.18 -5.01 10.01
CA SER A 324 4.49 -6.11 9.32
C SER A 324 3.12 -6.39 9.94
N ALA A 325 2.13 -5.50 9.74
CA ALA A 325 0.75 -5.70 10.21
C ALA A 325 0.10 -7.00 9.70
N CYS A 326 0.53 -7.53 8.54
CA CYS A 326 0.02 -8.78 7.97
C CYS A 326 0.73 -10.04 8.49
N ALA A 327 1.84 -9.91 9.22
CA ALA A 327 2.62 -11.01 9.79
C ALA A 327 2.47 -11.10 11.33
N SER A 328 1.45 -10.48 11.90
CA SER A 328 1.16 -10.55 13.36
C SER A 328 0.93 -11.99 13.89
N SER A 329 0.90 -12.99 13.01
CA SER A 329 0.88 -14.43 13.34
C SER A 329 2.26 -15.11 13.20
N SER A 330 3.30 -14.44 12.68
CA SER A 330 4.67 -14.97 12.61
C SER A 330 5.59 -14.16 13.51
N LEU A 331 6.45 -14.87 14.25
CA LEU A 331 7.51 -14.27 15.07
C LEU A 331 8.65 -13.67 14.21
N ASP A 332 8.53 -13.70 12.89
CA ASP A 332 9.56 -13.19 11.99
C ASP A 332 9.44 -11.67 11.82
N PRO A 333 10.55 -10.93 11.81
CA PRO A 333 10.56 -9.51 11.56
C PRO A 333 10.13 -9.19 10.12
N SER A 334 9.77 -7.94 9.88
CA SER A 334 9.42 -7.45 8.55
C SER A 334 10.51 -7.73 7.52
N HIS A 335 10.13 -8.38 6.40
CA HIS A 335 11.04 -8.60 5.26
C HIS A 335 11.54 -7.28 4.67
N VAL A 336 10.76 -6.19 4.76
CA VAL A 336 11.14 -4.85 4.31
C VAL A 336 12.27 -4.31 5.18
N LEU A 337 12.14 -4.43 6.51
CA LEU A 337 13.18 -3.96 7.43
C LEU A 337 14.47 -4.77 7.31
N LEU A 338 14.37 -6.07 7.06
CA LEU A 338 15.53 -6.90 6.76
C LEU A 338 16.17 -6.51 5.42
N ALA A 339 15.36 -6.21 4.39
CA ALA A 339 15.85 -5.82 3.07
C ALA A 339 16.61 -4.48 3.08
N ILE A 340 16.28 -3.56 3.99
CA ILE A 340 17.05 -2.30 4.19
C ILE A 340 18.29 -2.50 5.08
N GLY A 341 18.61 -3.75 5.44
CA GLY A 341 19.85 -4.11 6.15
C GLY A 341 19.77 -4.01 7.67
N LEU A 342 18.56 -3.97 8.27
CA LEU A 342 18.45 -3.99 9.72
C LEU A 342 18.74 -5.39 10.28
N PRO A 343 19.52 -5.49 11.36
CA PRO A 343 19.61 -6.71 12.15
C PRO A 343 18.23 -7.14 12.67
N HIS A 344 18.06 -8.44 12.87
CA HIS A 344 16.80 -9.04 13.30
C HIS A 344 16.22 -8.38 14.56
N GLU A 345 17.07 -8.17 15.56
CA GLU A 345 16.71 -7.58 16.85
C GLU A 345 16.27 -6.12 16.73
N VAL A 346 16.87 -5.37 15.80
CA VAL A 346 16.52 -3.97 15.53
C VAL A 346 15.21 -3.89 14.75
N ALA A 347 15.02 -4.79 13.80
CA ALA A 347 13.78 -4.88 13.02
C ALA A 347 12.58 -5.24 13.88
N HIS A 348 12.75 -6.14 14.87
CA HIS A 348 11.71 -6.47 15.85
C HIS A 348 11.28 -5.30 16.73
N GLY A 349 12.17 -4.36 17.02
CA GLY A 349 11.87 -3.17 17.84
C GLY A 349 11.17 -2.04 17.06
N SER A 350 10.59 -2.31 15.90
CA SER A 350 9.98 -1.27 15.07
C SER A 350 8.49 -1.06 15.33
N VAL A 351 8.06 0.19 15.20
CA VAL A 351 6.64 0.59 15.17
C VAL A 351 6.40 1.53 14.00
N ARG A 352 5.29 1.28 13.31
CA ARG A 352 4.77 2.18 12.28
C ARG A 352 3.60 2.96 12.85
N LEU A 353 3.74 4.28 12.87
CA LEU A 353 2.69 5.25 13.09
C LEU A 353 2.30 5.84 11.74
N SER A 354 1.05 5.77 11.37
CA SER A 354 0.58 6.31 10.08
C SER A 354 -0.63 7.22 10.27
N LEU A 355 -0.41 8.49 9.94
CA LEU A 355 -1.39 9.56 10.08
C LEU A 355 -2.22 9.72 8.80
N SER A 356 -3.41 10.28 8.94
CA SER A 356 -4.28 10.72 7.85
C SER A 356 -4.78 12.14 8.09
N ASP A 357 -5.60 12.64 7.19
CA ASP A 357 -6.31 13.91 7.31
C ASP A 357 -7.35 13.96 8.46
N TYR A 358 -7.69 12.82 9.04
CA TYR A 358 -8.52 12.75 10.25
C TYR A 358 -7.74 12.92 11.56
N ASN A 359 -6.41 12.90 11.52
CA ASN A 359 -5.58 13.18 12.68
C ASN A 359 -5.40 14.69 12.89
N THR A 360 -5.14 15.08 14.15
CA THR A 360 -4.94 16.46 14.57
C THR A 360 -3.54 16.67 15.14
N GLU A 361 -3.15 17.92 15.35
CA GLU A 361 -1.89 18.27 16.04
C GLU A 361 -1.89 17.77 17.48
N GLU A 362 -3.05 17.77 18.14
CA GLU A 362 -3.23 17.24 19.51
C GLU A 362 -2.99 15.73 19.57
N ASP A 363 -3.32 14.98 18.50
CA ASP A 363 -2.99 13.55 18.40
C ASP A 363 -1.47 13.36 18.40
N VAL A 364 -0.75 14.20 17.65
CA VAL A 364 0.72 14.17 17.59
C VAL A 364 1.31 14.52 18.95
N ASP A 365 0.81 15.56 19.61
CA ASP A 365 1.24 15.95 20.97
C ASP A 365 1.06 14.81 21.95
N TYR A 366 -0.08 14.13 21.91
CA TYR A 366 -0.38 13.02 22.79
C TYR A 366 0.58 11.82 22.56
N ILE A 367 0.86 11.48 21.30
CA ILE A 367 1.84 10.43 20.99
C ILE A 367 3.22 10.82 21.54
N LEU A 368 3.66 12.07 21.32
CA LEU A 368 4.97 12.55 21.77
C LEU A 368 5.09 12.63 23.31
N GLU A 369 3.98 12.84 24.01
CA GLU A 369 3.93 12.78 25.48
C GLU A 369 4.09 11.32 26.00
N LYS A 370 3.34 10.36 25.42
CA LYS A 370 3.25 8.98 25.94
C LYS A 370 4.40 8.08 25.52
N LEU A 371 4.85 8.20 24.27
CA LEU A 371 5.81 7.27 23.68
C LEU A 371 7.17 7.20 24.43
N PRO A 372 7.81 8.32 24.85
CA PRO A 372 9.08 8.27 25.56
C PRO A 372 8.99 7.52 26.89
N GLU A 373 7.92 7.71 27.65
CA GLU A 373 7.68 7.04 28.93
C GLU A 373 7.49 5.54 28.74
N ILE A 374 6.71 5.15 27.73
CA ILE A 374 6.47 3.74 27.39
C ILE A 374 7.78 3.06 27.00
N VAL A 375 8.57 3.68 26.11
CA VAL A 375 9.87 3.14 25.67
C VAL A 375 10.84 3.01 26.87
N SER A 376 10.93 4.03 27.72
CA SER A 376 11.76 4.01 28.91
C SER A 376 11.38 2.86 29.87
N THR A 377 10.09 2.68 30.09
CA THR A 377 9.57 1.58 30.92
C THR A 377 9.94 0.22 30.36
N LEU A 378 9.74 -0.01 29.06
CA LEU A 378 10.08 -1.28 28.41
C LEU A 378 11.59 -1.55 28.46
N ARG A 379 12.43 -0.53 28.22
CA ARG A 379 13.89 -0.64 28.32
C ARG A 379 14.36 -1.00 29.71
N SER A 380 13.73 -0.47 30.75
CA SER A 380 14.09 -0.79 32.14
C SER A 380 13.90 -2.27 32.52
N MET A 381 13.09 -3.01 31.75
CA MET A 381 12.80 -4.42 31.92
C MET A 381 13.53 -5.32 30.92
N SER A 382 14.29 -4.74 29.97
CA SER A 382 14.90 -5.44 28.85
C SER A 382 16.33 -5.88 29.15
N PRO A 383 16.64 -7.18 29.17
CA PRO A 383 18.03 -7.67 29.27
C PRO A 383 18.91 -7.21 28.10
N LEU A 384 18.33 -7.09 26.90
CA LEU A 384 19.05 -6.61 25.72
C LEU A 384 19.46 -5.15 25.90
N TRP A 385 18.60 -4.31 26.48
CA TRP A 385 18.93 -2.91 26.77
C TRP A 385 20.08 -2.79 27.78
N GLU A 386 20.09 -3.63 28.80
CA GLU A 386 21.18 -3.68 29.78
C GLU A 386 22.54 -4.02 29.12
N GLN A 387 22.53 -4.98 28.17
CA GLN A 387 23.75 -5.35 27.42
C GLN A 387 24.24 -4.21 26.52
N ILE A 388 23.31 -3.48 25.87
CA ILE A 388 23.64 -2.31 25.06
C ILE A 388 24.26 -1.21 25.94
N GLN A 389 23.65 -0.91 27.09
CA GLN A 389 24.19 0.09 28.04
C GLN A 389 25.58 -0.25 28.57
N LYS A 390 25.86 -1.54 28.78
CA LYS A 390 27.19 -2.03 29.20
C LYS A 390 28.22 -2.07 28.08
N GLY A 391 27.83 -1.69 26.83
CA GLY A 391 28.71 -1.76 25.67
C GLY A 391 29.08 -3.18 25.21
N GLN A 392 28.28 -4.17 25.63
CA GLN A 392 28.51 -5.58 25.24
C GLN A 392 27.98 -5.87 23.82
N ILE A 393 26.99 -5.09 23.37
CA ILE A 393 26.38 -5.19 22.05
C ILE A 393 26.32 -3.78 21.46
N HIS A 394 26.71 -3.65 20.19
CA HIS A 394 26.58 -2.42 19.42
C HIS A 394 25.78 -2.68 18.14
N TYR A 395 24.89 -1.77 17.82
CA TYR A 395 24.15 -1.74 16.55
C TYR A 395 24.44 -0.41 15.84
N ASP A 396 24.78 -0.48 14.56
CA ASP A 396 24.86 0.67 13.69
C ASP A 396 23.44 1.08 13.25
N ILE A 397 22.91 2.16 13.83
CA ILE A 397 21.56 2.67 13.58
C ILE A 397 21.57 4.09 13.02
#